data_1a90b0d7a0b1ab43d3db722be2fa0473
#
_entry.id   1a90b0d7a0b1ab43d3db722be2fa0473
#
_cell.length_a   1.000
_cell.length_b   1.000
_cell.length_c   1.000
_cell.angle_alpha   90.00
_cell.angle_beta   90.00
_cell.angle_gamma   90.00
#
_symmetry.space_group_name_H-M   'P 1'
#
loop_
_entity.id
_entity.type
_entity.pdbx_description
1 polymer ?
#
loop_
_entity_poly.entity_id
_entity_poly.type
_entity_poly.pdbx_seq_one_letter_code
_entity_poly.pdbx_strand_id
1 'polypeptide(L)'
;MLVSIPARRIALLALLVCCASFMAWQRAAAQQPRPRPVIVIGFDGADAAFTEKWMNEGKLPNLARLRQMGTYRPLTPTLPAQTPVSWSTFATGIDPGRTRIFDFLRRDPKTYMPVFAAFEEITEPVLFGERNAIVIPLIAFTALFVVIAIVLKLVRRPLRTAAIAAGAAALIGAALVWIVVDRYVPEQRPGVVNRREGIPLWDVVSAAGLRAKVVQIPVTFPATDLEGGHMLSGLGVPDMSGRIGKPF
;
A
#
# COMPACT_ATOMS: atom_id res chain seq x y z
N MET A 1 -22.56 -64.17 17.27
CA MET A 1 -21.19 -63.85 17.73
C MET A 1 -20.83 -62.45 17.19
N LEU A 2 -21.07 -61.41 17.98
CA LEU A 2 -20.74 -60.01 17.61
C LEU A 2 -19.26 -59.80 17.90
N VAL A 3 -18.46 -59.62 16.86
CA VAL A 3 -17.04 -59.30 16.97
C VAL A 3 -16.90 -57.84 17.43
N SER A 4 -16.52 -57.64 18.70
CA SER A 4 -16.25 -56.30 19.24
C SER A 4 -14.97 -55.74 18.61
N ILE A 5 -15.11 -54.73 17.76
CA ILE A 5 -13.96 -54.01 17.20
C ILE A 5 -13.37 -53.13 18.32
N PRO A 6 -12.08 -53.26 18.63
CA PRO A 6 -11.47 -52.48 19.71
C PRO A 6 -11.48 -50.97 19.37
N ALA A 7 -11.86 -50.14 20.32
CA ALA A 7 -12.02 -48.68 20.16
C ALA A 7 -10.79 -47.98 19.50
N ARG A 8 -9.59 -48.49 19.72
CA ARG A 8 -8.37 -48.01 19.04
C ARG A 8 -8.40 -48.14 17.51
N ARG A 9 -9.02 -49.24 16.98
CA ARG A 9 -9.13 -49.44 15.52
C ARG A 9 -10.15 -48.46 14.90
N ILE A 10 -11.24 -48.17 15.62
CA ILE A 10 -12.23 -47.20 15.21
C ILE A 10 -11.62 -45.77 15.20
N ALA A 11 -10.84 -45.41 16.21
CA ALA A 11 -10.17 -44.13 16.27
C ALA A 11 -9.12 -43.92 15.14
N LEU A 12 -8.35 -44.98 14.83
CA LEU A 12 -7.40 -44.97 13.72
C LEU A 12 -8.08 -44.85 12.33
N LEU A 13 -9.18 -45.54 12.13
CA LEU A 13 -9.96 -45.43 10.89
C LEU A 13 -10.58 -44.05 10.74
N ALA A 14 -11.13 -43.47 11.81
CA ALA A 14 -11.66 -42.12 11.80
C ALA A 14 -10.57 -41.04 11.48
N LEU A 15 -9.36 -41.20 12.05
CA LEU A 15 -8.24 -40.33 11.75
C LEU A 15 -7.80 -40.44 10.28
N LEU A 16 -7.72 -41.63 9.74
CA LEU A 16 -7.37 -41.85 8.33
C LEU A 16 -8.40 -41.26 7.37
N VAL A 17 -9.69 -41.38 7.68
CA VAL A 17 -10.79 -40.78 6.90
C VAL A 17 -10.71 -39.26 6.96
N CYS A 18 -10.47 -38.68 8.13
CA CYS A 18 -10.28 -37.22 8.26
C CYS A 18 -9.07 -36.72 7.47
N CYS A 19 -7.94 -37.41 7.54
CA CYS A 19 -6.74 -37.03 6.77
C CYS A 19 -6.97 -37.18 5.26
N ALA A 20 -7.63 -38.26 4.81
CA ALA A 20 -7.97 -38.44 3.41
C ALA A 20 -8.95 -37.39 2.89
N SER A 21 -9.96 -37.02 3.68
CA SER A 21 -10.92 -35.98 3.36
C SER A 21 -10.25 -34.60 3.29
N PHE A 22 -9.32 -34.28 4.21
CA PHE A 22 -8.54 -33.07 4.20
C PHE A 22 -7.62 -32.96 2.97
N MET A 23 -6.93 -34.07 2.63
CA MET A 23 -6.10 -34.10 1.42
C MET A 23 -6.94 -34.02 0.12
N ALA A 24 -8.12 -34.63 0.09
CA ALA A 24 -9.03 -34.53 -1.05
C ALA A 24 -9.55 -33.09 -1.22
N TRP A 25 -9.88 -32.39 -0.12
CA TRP A 25 -10.28 -31.00 -0.13
C TRP A 25 -9.16 -30.06 -0.61
N GLN A 26 -7.92 -30.27 -0.15
CA GLN A 26 -6.77 -29.51 -0.63
C GLN A 26 -6.51 -29.73 -2.14
N ARG A 27 -6.68 -30.98 -2.64
CA ARG A 27 -6.55 -31.25 -4.08
C ARG A 27 -7.65 -30.60 -4.90
N ALA A 28 -8.90 -30.62 -4.42
CA ALA A 28 -10.01 -29.96 -5.08
C ALA A 28 -9.83 -28.43 -5.14
N ALA A 29 -9.33 -27.83 -4.07
CA ALA A 29 -8.98 -26.40 -4.03
C ALA A 29 -7.83 -26.04 -4.99
N ALA A 30 -6.83 -26.94 -5.14
CA ALA A 30 -5.71 -26.75 -6.06
C ALA A 30 -6.08 -26.94 -7.55
N GLN A 31 -7.18 -27.63 -7.85
CA GLN A 31 -7.67 -27.91 -9.20
C GLN A 31 -8.64 -26.86 -9.74
N GLN A 32 -8.95 -25.80 -8.99
CA GLN A 32 -9.77 -24.72 -9.52
C GLN A 32 -9.07 -24.10 -10.74
N PRO A 33 -9.78 -23.94 -11.88
CA PRO A 33 -9.21 -23.31 -13.07
C PRO A 33 -8.73 -21.92 -12.70
N ARG A 34 -7.42 -21.68 -12.83
CA ARG A 34 -6.89 -20.33 -12.61
C ARG A 34 -7.48 -19.42 -13.68
N PRO A 35 -8.06 -18.28 -13.32
CA PRO A 35 -8.54 -17.33 -14.29
C PRO A 35 -7.39 -16.95 -15.23
N ARG A 36 -7.68 -16.85 -16.54
CA ARG A 36 -6.68 -16.44 -17.51
C ARG A 36 -6.22 -15.01 -17.18
N PRO A 37 -4.91 -14.72 -17.20
CA PRO A 37 -4.44 -13.39 -16.92
C PRO A 37 -4.91 -12.42 -18.02
N VAL A 38 -5.39 -11.26 -17.62
CA VAL A 38 -5.63 -10.11 -18.48
C VAL A 38 -4.42 -9.20 -18.38
N ILE A 39 -3.81 -8.88 -19.50
CA ILE A 39 -2.66 -7.97 -19.59
C ILE A 39 -3.13 -6.69 -20.25
N VAL A 40 -3.01 -5.57 -19.55
CA VAL A 40 -3.29 -4.24 -20.07
C VAL A 40 -1.97 -3.50 -20.24
N ILE A 41 -1.66 -3.08 -21.46
CA ILE A 41 -0.45 -2.29 -21.75
C ILE A 41 -0.92 -0.92 -22.22
N GLY A 42 -0.60 0.12 -21.44
CA GLY A 42 -0.93 1.49 -21.75
C GLY A 42 0.24 2.24 -22.39
N PHE A 43 -0.03 2.96 -23.46
CA PHE A 43 0.91 3.87 -24.10
C PHE A 43 0.39 5.29 -23.94
N ASP A 44 1.15 6.14 -23.27
CA ASP A 44 0.81 7.56 -23.17
C ASP A 44 1.09 8.28 -24.47
N GLY A 45 0.20 9.20 -24.86
CA GLY A 45 0.35 10.01 -26.08
C GLY A 45 0.25 9.24 -27.40
N ALA A 46 -0.25 8.00 -27.41
CA ALA A 46 -0.38 7.22 -28.64
C ALA A 46 -1.59 7.69 -29.48
N ASP A 47 -1.30 8.34 -30.61
CA ASP A 47 -2.31 8.75 -31.57
C ASP A 47 -2.76 7.57 -32.43
N ALA A 48 -4.09 7.40 -32.60
CA ALA A 48 -4.67 6.27 -33.31
C ALA A 48 -4.38 6.34 -34.80
N ALA A 49 -4.44 7.53 -35.42
CA ALA A 49 -4.24 7.69 -36.87
C ALA A 49 -2.77 7.44 -37.25
N PHE A 50 -1.81 7.97 -36.46
CA PHE A 50 -0.40 7.68 -36.70
C PHE A 50 -0.08 6.21 -36.44
N THR A 51 -0.66 5.61 -35.44
CA THR A 51 -0.46 4.18 -35.12
C THR A 51 -0.96 3.32 -36.30
N GLU A 52 -2.13 3.60 -36.81
CA GLU A 52 -2.70 2.88 -37.97
C GLU A 52 -1.85 3.06 -39.23
N LYS A 53 -1.44 4.30 -39.51
CA LYS A 53 -0.55 4.60 -40.62
C LYS A 53 0.74 3.81 -40.56
N TRP A 54 1.40 3.79 -39.40
CA TRP A 54 2.67 3.11 -39.24
C TRP A 54 2.55 1.58 -39.18
N MET A 55 1.42 1.04 -38.75
CA MET A 55 1.11 -0.38 -38.94
C MET A 55 1.00 -0.76 -40.40
N ASN A 56 0.32 0.08 -41.20
CA ASN A 56 0.13 -0.13 -42.63
C ASN A 56 1.44 0.04 -43.43
N GLU A 57 2.33 0.92 -42.98
CA GLU A 57 3.67 1.11 -43.56
C GLU A 57 4.69 0.05 -43.09
N GLY A 58 4.29 -0.92 -42.24
CA GLY A 58 5.17 -1.96 -41.73
C GLY A 58 6.15 -1.49 -40.66
N LYS A 59 6.06 -0.25 -40.15
CA LYS A 59 6.91 0.31 -39.13
C LYS A 59 6.58 -0.24 -37.73
N LEU A 60 5.36 -0.73 -37.50
CA LEU A 60 4.89 -1.31 -36.26
C LEU A 60 4.40 -2.76 -36.47
N PRO A 61 5.32 -3.70 -36.81
CA PRO A 61 4.93 -5.06 -37.20
C PRO A 61 4.24 -5.83 -36.07
N ASN A 62 4.63 -5.61 -34.81
CA ASN A 62 4.04 -6.30 -33.68
C ASN A 62 2.60 -5.82 -33.40
N LEU A 63 2.32 -4.53 -33.49
CA LEU A 63 0.97 -3.99 -33.36
C LEU A 63 0.10 -4.41 -34.52
N ALA A 64 0.65 -4.44 -35.76
CA ALA A 64 -0.04 -4.97 -36.93
C ALA A 64 -0.46 -6.43 -36.76
N ARG A 65 0.42 -7.27 -36.20
CA ARG A 65 0.12 -8.66 -35.84
C ARG A 65 -0.99 -8.76 -34.79
N LEU A 66 -0.93 -7.93 -33.74
CA LEU A 66 -1.98 -7.91 -32.71
C LEU A 66 -3.33 -7.50 -33.30
N ARG A 67 -3.36 -6.51 -34.23
CA ARG A 67 -4.56 -6.11 -34.95
C ARG A 67 -5.15 -7.28 -35.72
N GLN A 68 -4.35 -8.11 -36.38
CA GLN A 68 -4.82 -9.30 -37.10
C GLN A 68 -5.37 -10.39 -36.19
N MET A 69 -4.87 -10.51 -34.97
CA MET A 69 -5.32 -11.50 -33.97
C MET A 69 -6.52 -11.04 -33.14
N GLY A 70 -6.84 -9.75 -33.16
CA GLY A 70 -7.88 -9.14 -32.36
C GLY A 70 -8.61 -8.01 -33.09
N THR A 71 -8.97 -6.99 -32.29
CA THR A 71 -9.68 -5.80 -32.80
C THR A 71 -8.85 -4.56 -32.56
N TYR A 72 -8.73 -3.69 -33.54
CA TYR A 72 -8.18 -2.36 -33.43
C TYR A 72 -9.27 -1.30 -33.57
N ARG A 73 -9.34 -0.37 -32.62
CA ARG A 73 -10.28 0.77 -32.69
C ARG A 73 -9.62 2.01 -32.06
N PRO A 74 -9.91 3.22 -32.59
CA PRO A 74 -9.55 4.45 -31.89
C PRO A 74 -10.19 4.52 -30.52
N LEU A 75 -9.44 4.99 -29.55
CA LEU A 75 -9.91 5.28 -28.20
C LEU A 75 -10.10 6.80 -28.08
N THR A 76 -11.32 7.24 -27.77
CA THR A 76 -11.60 8.65 -27.53
C THR A 76 -10.96 9.06 -26.20
N PRO A 77 -10.09 10.10 -26.18
CA PRO A 77 -9.49 10.58 -24.94
C PRO A 77 -10.52 11.31 -24.06
N THR A 78 -10.12 11.58 -22.84
CA THR A 78 -10.87 12.50 -21.96
C THR A 78 -10.85 13.93 -22.48
N LEU A 79 -11.73 14.76 -21.97
CA LEU A 79 -11.71 16.19 -22.19
C LEU A 79 -11.48 16.91 -20.84
N PRO A 80 -10.33 17.55 -20.66
CA PRO A 80 -9.17 17.68 -21.56
C PRO A 80 -8.37 16.39 -21.75
N ALA A 81 -7.69 16.27 -22.91
CA ALA A 81 -6.88 15.12 -23.30
C ALA A 81 -5.45 15.27 -22.75
N GLN A 82 -5.28 15.13 -21.45
CA GLN A 82 -3.99 15.24 -20.76
C GLN A 82 -3.69 14.00 -19.97
N THR A 83 -2.41 13.68 -19.79
CA THR A 83 -1.93 12.49 -19.07
C THR A 83 -2.59 12.29 -17.72
N PRO A 84 -2.54 13.23 -16.77
CA PRO A 84 -3.11 12.99 -15.44
C PRO A 84 -4.63 12.83 -15.48
N VAL A 85 -5.30 13.46 -16.41
CA VAL A 85 -6.76 13.39 -16.59
C VAL A 85 -7.18 12.05 -17.15
N SER A 86 -6.58 11.66 -18.28
CA SER A 86 -6.89 10.40 -18.97
C SER A 86 -6.55 9.18 -18.14
N TRP A 87 -5.38 9.18 -17.47
CA TRP A 87 -4.98 8.07 -16.60
C TRP A 87 -5.79 7.98 -15.33
N SER A 88 -6.25 9.12 -14.78
CA SER A 88 -7.19 9.11 -13.65
C SER A 88 -8.54 8.51 -14.02
N THR A 89 -9.07 8.88 -15.20
CA THR A 89 -10.30 8.28 -15.74
C THR A 89 -10.11 6.80 -16.06
N PHE A 90 -9.00 6.42 -16.68
CA PHE A 90 -8.68 5.01 -16.94
C PHE A 90 -8.64 4.19 -15.64
N ALA A 91 -7.98 4.72 -14.62
CA ALA A 91 -7.82 4.03 -13.34
C ALA A 91 -9.15 3.80 -12.59
N THR A 92 -10.11 4.72 -12.75
CA THR A 92 -11.33 4.74 -11.93
C THR A 92 -12.62 4.47 -12.69
N GLY A 93 -12.59 4.58 -14.02
CA GLY A 93 -13.79 4.44 -14.87
C GLY A 93 -14.77 5.60 -14.74
N ILE A 94 -14.40 6.71 -14.10
CA ILE A 94 -15.26 7.90 -13.94
C ILE A 94 -14.68 9.10 -14.67
N ASP A 95 -15.55 10.08 -14.99
CA ASP A 95 -15.18 11.28 -15.74
C ASP A 95 -14.27 12.23 -14.93
N PRO A 96 -13.60 13.19 -15.62
CA PRO A 96 -12.70 14.14 -14.96
C PRO A 96 -13.36 15.02 -13.91
N GLY A 97 -14.65 15.35 -14.09
CA GLY A 97 -15.41 16.12 -13.12
C GLY A 97 -15.55 15.43 -11.77
N ARG A 98 -15.57 14.09 -11.79
CA ARG A 98 -15.68 13.24 -10.60
C ARG A 98 -14.32 12.80 -10.05
N THR A 99 -13.29 12.65 -10.91
CA THR A 99 -11.92 12.38 -10.43
C THR A 99 -11.28 13.63 -9.82
N ARG A 100 -11.80 14.81 -10.14
CA ARG A 100 -11.26 16.14 -9.78
C ARG A 100 -9.85 16.44 -10.29
N ILE A 101 -9.42 15.70 -11.30
CA ILE A 101 -8.14 15.95 -11.98
C ILE A 101 -8.45 16.48 -13.37
N PHE A 102 -8.10 17.76 -13.63
CA PHE A 102 -8.41 18.45 -14.89
C PHE A 102 -7.16 18.84 -15.69
N ASP A 103 -5.97 18.84 -15.04
CA ASP A 103 -4.70 19.26 -15.64
C ASP A 103 -3.54 18.69 -14.82
N PHE A 104 -2.31 18.93 -15.26
CA PHE A 104 -1.09 18.72 -14.46
C PHE A 104 -1.04 19.65 -13.27
N LEU A 105 -1.50 20.88 -13.42
CA LEU A 105 -1.47 21.91 -12.38
C LEU A 105 -2.87 22.32 -11.99
N ARG A 106 -3.00 22.64 -10.71
CA ARG A 106 -4.17 23.34 -10.17
C ARG A 106 -3.74 24.59 -9.44
N ARG A 107 -4.63 25.54 -9.27
CA ARG A 107 -4.41 26.70 -8.42
C ARG A 107 -4.68 26.32 -6.96
N ASP A 108 -3.73 26.57 -6.08
CA ASP A 108 -3.97 26.48 -4.65
C ASP A 108 -4.93 27.59 -4.21
N PRO A 109 -6.06 27.26 -3.56
CA PRO A 109 -7.05 28.26 -3.17
C PRO A 109 -6.55 29.24 -2.09
N LYS A 110 -5.51 28.89 -1.34
CA LYS A 110 -4.95 29.75 -0.26
C LYS A 110 -3.88 30.69 -0.77
N THR A 111 -2.96 30.20 -1.56
CA THR A 111 -1.78 30.95 -2.03
C THR A 111 -1.95 31.47 -3.44
N TYR A 112 -2.93 30.97 -4.19
CA TYR A 112 -3.15 31.20 -5.62
C TYR A 112 -2.00 30.77 -6.53
N MET A 113 -0.99 30.09 -5.98
CA MET A 113 0.14 29.56 -6.73
C MET A 113 -0.23 28.27 -7.46
N PRO A 114 0.41 27.98 -8.61
CA PRO A 114 0.26 26.70 -9.28
C PRO A 114 0.92 25.60 -8.45
N VAL A 115 0.15 24.54 -8.19
CA VAL A 115 0.62 23.31 -7.52
C VAL A 115 0.22 22.09 -8.34
N PHE A 116 0.89 20.98 -8.13
CA PHE A 116 0.58 19.76 -8.86
C PHE A 116 -0.85 19.28 -8.56
N ALA A 117 -1.61 18.91 -9.59
CA ALA A 117 -3.03 18.61 -9.43
C ALA A 117 -3.29 17.24 -8.79
N ALA A 118 -2.48 16.24 -9.16
CA ALA A 118 -2.70 14.85 -8.79
C ALA A 118 -2.28 14.51 -7.36
N PHE A 119 -1.39 15.31 -6.76
CA PHE A 119 -0.81 15.06 -5.45
C PHE A 119 -0.83 16.30 -4.59
N GLU A 120 -0.87 16.09 -3.28
CA GLU A 120 -0.74 17.15 -2.29
C GLU A 120 0.31 16.71 -1.27
N GLU A 121 1.27 17.60 -1.04
CA GLU A 121 2.24 17.42 0.04
C GLU A 121 1.54 17.70 1.36
N ILE A 122 1.68 16.78 2.27
CA ILE A 122 1.15 16.87 3.63
C ILE A 122 2.28 16.63 4.62
N THR A 123 2.07 17.03 5.85
CA THR A 123 2.92 16.63 6.96
C THR A 123 2.20 15.59 7.81
N GLU A 124 2.86 14.46 8.02
CA GLU A 124 2.34 13.39 8.87
C GLU A 124 3.04 13.40 10.22
N PRO A 125 2.32 13.27 11.34
CA PRO A 125 2.96 13.16 12.64
C PRO A 125 3.75 11.86 12.75
N VAL A 126 4.96 11.94 13.30
CA VAL A 126 5.77 10.77 13.63
C VAL A 126 5.42 10.33 15.05
N LEU A 127 4.93 9.11 15.21
CA LEU A 127 4.46 8.54 16.49
C LEU A 127 3.37 9.41 17.12
N PHE A 128 3.72 10.27 18.09
CA PHE A 128 2.80 11.17 18.80
C PHE A 128 2.93 12.63 18.34
N GLY A 129 3.71 12.91 17.27
CA GLY A 129 3.95 14.26 16.74
C GLY A 129 4.63 15.16 17.75
N GLU A 130 4.08 16.38 17.94
CA GLU A 130 4.57 17.38 18.89
C GLU A 130 4.68 16.88 20.35
N ARG A 131 3.98 15.78 20.65
CA ARG A 131 3.99 15.19 21.99
C ARG A 131 5.07 14.10 22.18
N ASN A 132 5.89 13.83 21.17
CA ASN A 132 6.96 12.81 21.26
C ASN A 132 7.86 13.04 22.45
N ALA A 133 8.30 14.27 22.68
CA ALA A 133 9.19 14.65 23.78
C ALA A 133 8.56 14.48 25.19
N ILE A 134 7.26 14.28 25.28
CA ILE A 134 6.56 14.05 26.55
C ILE A 134 6.13 12.59 26.68
N VAL A 135 5.45 12.06 25.66
CA VAL A 135 4.81 10.74 25.73
C VAL A 135 5.83 9.60 25.76
N ILE A 136 6.87 9.68 24.92
CA ILE A 136 7.86 8.60 24.83
C ILE A 136 8.67 8.47 26.12
N PRO A 137 9.20 9.56 26.72
CA PRO A 137 9.88 9.49 28.04
C PRO A 137 8.95 9.03 29.16
N LEU A 138 7.66 9.40 29.13
CA LEU A 138 6.69 8.96 30.13
C LEU A 138 6.43 7.45 30.05
N ILE A 139 6.31 6.91 28.85
CA ILE A 139 6.21 5.46 28.62
C ILE A 139 7.50 4.75 29.11
N ALA A 140 8.65 5.31 28.77
CA ALA A 140 9.94 4.77 29.19
C ALA A 140 10.08 4.78 30.72
N PHE A 141 9.71 5.90 31.36
CA PHE A 141 9.67 6.01 32.84
C PHE A 141 8.82 4.92 33.46
N THR A 142 7.58 4.78 32.98
CA THR A 142 6.62 3.83 33.53
C THR A 142 7.12 2.38 33.37
N ALA A 143 7.62 2.05 32.18
CA ALA A 143 8.16 0.71 31.90
C ALA A 143 9.39 0.40 32.79
N LEU A 144 10.35 1.32 32.84
CA LEU A 144 11.54 1.17 33.65
C LEU A 144 11.20 1.04 35.15
N PHE A 145 10.32 1.91 35.64
CA PHE A 145 9.88 1.89 37.04
C PHE A 145 9.27 0.53 37.40
N VAL A 146 8.35 0.02 36.58
CA VAL A 146 7.69 -1.27 36.81
C VAL A 146 8.71 -2.42 36.81
N VAL A 147 9.59 -2.46 35.81
CA VAL A 147 10.60 -3.52 35.66
C VAL A 147 11.55 -3.51 36.87
N ILE A 148 12.10 -2.34 37.22
CA ILE A 148 13.04 -2.23 38.35
C ILE A 148 12.34 -2.55 39.65
N ALA A 149 11.12 -2.09 39.89
CA ALA A 149 10.34 -2.38 41.07
C ALA A 149 10.10 -3.90 41.24
N ILE A 150 9.75 -4.59 40.16
CA ILE A 150 9.58 -6.05 40.15
C ILE A 150 10.91 -6.74 40.49
N VAL A 151 12.01 -6.37 39.87
CA VAL A 151 13.33 -6.96 40.11
C VAL A 151 13.74 -6.76 41.57
N LEU A 152 13.61 -5.55 42.08
CA LEU A 152 13.97 -5.26 43.48
C LEU A 152 13.08 -6.00 44.49
N LYS A 153 11.79 -6.20 44.16
CA LYS A 153 10.88 -7.03 44.98
C LYS A 153 11.30 -8.51 44.98
N LEU A 154 11.72 -9.05 43.85
CA LEU A 154 12.21 -10.42 43.70
C LEU A 154 13.50 -10.64 44.54
N VAL A 155 14.35 -9.61 44.62
CA VAL A 155 15.58 -9.62 45.46
C VAL A 155 15.26 -9.34 46.95
N ARG A 156 13.99 -9.36 47.36
CA ARG A 156 13.50 -9.19 48.74
C ARG A 156 13.92 -7.87 49.41
N ARG A 157 14.08 -6.79 48.62
CA ARG A 157 14.37 -5.45 49.20
C ARG A 157 13.10 -4.86 49.86
N PRO A 158 13.24 -4.06 50.94
CA PRO A 158 12.12 -3.35 51.54
C PRO A 158 11.37 -2.49 50.50
N LEU A 159 10.05 -2.50 50.54
CA LEU A 159 9.22 -1.86 49.52
C LEU A 159 9.53 -0.36 49.31
N ARG A 160 9.78 0.37 50.41
CA ARG A 160 10.13 1.80 50.38
C ARG A 160 11.44 2.06 49.63
N THR A 161 12.49 1.33 49.95
CA THR A 161 13.82 1.49 49.32
C THR A 161 13.77 1.04 47.84
N ALA A 162 13.00 -0.01 47.52
CA ALA A 162 12.80 -0.47 46.17
C ALA A 162 12.07 0.56 45.34
N ALA A 163 11.02 1.20 45.87
CA ALA A 163 10.24 2.23 45.15
C ALA A 163 11.09 3.50 44.88
N ILE A 164 11.86 3.96 45.87
CA ILE A 164 12.73 5.13 45.72
C ILE A 164 13.83 4.87 44.69
N ALA A 165 14.51 3.71 44.77
CA ALA A 165 15.56 3.35 43.83
C ALA A 165 15.04 3.16 42.41
N ALA A 166 13.87 2.52 42.25
CA ALA A 166 13.21 2.36 40.95
C ALA A 166 12.79 3.71 40.38
N GLY A 167 12.23 4.61 41.19
CA GLY A 167 11.84 5.96 40.78
C GLY A 167 13.04 6.79 40.30
N ALA A 168 14.12 6.80 41.05
CA ALA A 168 15.34 7.53 40.70
C ALA A 168 15.95 7.01 39.38
N ALA A 169 16.09 5.67 39.23
CA ALA A 169 16.63 5.07 38.04
C ALA A 169 15.72 5.28 36.83
N ALA A 170 14.40 5.21 37.03
CA ALA A 170 13.43 5.48 35.96
C ALA A 170 13.44 6.95 35.51
N LEU A 171 13.62 7.91 36.45
CA LEU A 171 13.77 9.32 36.12
C LEU A 171 15.02 9.60 35.26
N ILE A 172 16.16 9.01 35.66
CA ILE A 172 17.41 9.14 34.89
C ILE A 172 17.22 8.55 33.47
N GLY A 173 16.64 7.34 33.39
CA GLY A 173 16.36 6.70 32.13
C GLY A 173 15.41 7.52 31.23
N ALA A 174 14.34 8.07 31.81
CA ALA A 174 13.41 8.93 31.09
C ALA A 174 14.06 10.23 30.62
N ALA A 175 14.94 10.84 31.40
CA ALA A 175 15.69 12.04 31.00
C ALA A 175 16.62 11.75 29.81
N LEU A 176 17.32 10.60 29.81
CA LEU A 176 18.13 10.19 28.68
C LEU A 176 17.28 9.95 27.42
N VAL A 177 16.14 9.26 27.56
CA VAL A 177 15.19 9.05 26.47
C VAL A 177 14.67 10.39 25.97
N TRP A 178 14.35 11.33 26.85
CA TRP A 178 13.91 12.68 26.44
C TRP A 178 14.95 13.39 25.57
N ILE A 179 16.23 13.38 26.00
CA ILE A 179 17.32 13.99 25.21
C ILE A 179 17.44 13.37 23.82
N VAL A 180 17.32 12.02 23.72
CA VAL A 180 17.41 11.32 22.45
C VAL A 180 16.20 11.64 21.57
N VAL A 181 15.00 11.62 22.12
CA VAL A 181 13.76 11.91 21.40
C VAL A 181 13.74 13.34 20.89
N ASP A 182 14.05 14.31 21.74
CA ASP A 182 14.07 15.73 21.40
C ASP A 182 15.08 16.04 20.29
N ARG A 183 16.22 15.32 20.25
CA ARG A 183 17.29 15.58 19.29
C ARG A 183 17.17 14.81 17.99
N TYR A 184 16.60 13.60 18.00
CA TYR A 184 16.69 12.68 16.87
C TYR A 184 15.33 12.22 16.33
N VAL A 185 14.25 12.39 17.06
CA VAL A 185 12.91 11.99 16.58
C VAL A 185 12.19 13.23 16.04
N PRO A 186 11.99 13.34 14.73
CA PRO A 186 11.24 14.46 14.18
C PRO A 186 9.78 14.40 14.63
N GLU A 187 9.19 15.57 14.84
CA GLU A 187 7.76 15.66 15.18
C GLU A 187 6.87 15.29 13.99
N GLN A 188 7.32 15.65 12.80
CA GLN A 188 6.58 15.48 11.55
C GLN A 188 7.51 14.94 10.46
N ARG A 189 6.94 14.20 9.54
CA ARG A 189 7.61 13.78 8.30
C ARG A 189 6.82 14.27 7.09
N PRO A 190 7.51 14.57 5.98
CA PRO A 190 6.82 14.86 4.73
C PRO A 190 6.06 13.61 4.26
N GLY A 191 4.84 13.80 3.87
CA GLY A 191 3.97 12.81 3.26
C GLY A 191 3.38 13.35 1.97
N VAL A 192 2.78 12.46 1.19
CA VAL A 192 2.08 12.83 -0.05
C VAL A 192 0.77 12.08 -0.13
N VAL A 193 -0.29 12.77 -0.49
CA VAL A 193 -1.62 12.20 -0.70
C VAL A 193 -2.01 12.32 -2.16
N ASN A 194 -2.55 11.26 -2.72
CA ASN A 194 -3.16 11.29 -4.05
C ASN A 194 -4.51 11.99 -3.96
N ARG A 195 -4.72 12.99 -4.82
CA ARG A 195 -5.96 13.77 -4.84
C ARG A 195 -7.02 13.23 -5.79
N ARG A 196 -6.68 12.23 -6.57
CA ARG A 196 -7.65 11.59 -7.46
C ARG A 196 -8.78 10.98 -6.63
N GLU A 197 -10.00 11.37 -6.90
CA GLU A 197 -11.19 10.73 -6.34
C GLU A 197 -11.62 9.52 -7.17
N GLY A 198 -12.37 8.62 -6.55
CA GLY A 198 -12.81 7.36 -7.15
C GLY A 198 -11.97 6.15 -6.73
N ILE A 199 -12.58 4.97 -6.83
CA ILE A 199 -11.95 3.69 -6.48
C ILE A 199 -11.22 3.18 -7.71
N PRO A 200 -9.91 2.93 -7.64
CA PRO A 200 -9.17 2.41 -8.78
C PRO A 200 -9.56 0.99 -9.17
N LEU A 201 -9.44 0.67 -10.45
CA LEU A 201 -9.73 -0.65 -11.01
C LEU A 201 -9.01 -1.79 -10.26
N TRP A 202 -7.76 -1.60 -9.90
CA TRP A 202 -6.96 -2.61 -9.18
C TRP A 202 -7.45 -2.86 -7.77
N ASP A 203 -8.02 -1.87 -7.09
CA ASP A 203 -8.63 -2.06 -5.77
C ASP A 203 -9.93 -2.86 -5.89
N VAL A 204 -10.73 -2.59 -6.93
CA VAL A 204 -11.94 -3.38 -7.25
C VAL A 204 -11.58 -4.84 -7.55
N VAL A 205 -10.54 -5.06 -8.36
CA VAL A 205 -10.05 -6.38 -8.71
C VAL A 205 -9.53 -7.12 -7.48
N SER A 206 -8.77 -6.44 -6.62
CA SER A 206 -8.25 -6.98 -5.36
C SER A 206 -9.39 -7.34 -4.39
N ALA A 207 -10.37 -6.46 -4.22
CA ALA A 207 -11.56 -6.71 -3.40
C ALA A 207 -12.40 -7.91 -3.90
N ALA A 208 -12.34 -8.21 -5.20
CA ALA A 208 -12.95 -9.40 -5.79
C ALA A 208 -12.12 -10.68 -5.60
N GLY A 209 -11.03 -10.66 -4.83
CA GLY A 209 -10.14 -11.80 -4.58
C GLY A 209 -9.22 -12.14 -5.75
N LEU A 210 -9.10 -11.28 -6.73
CA LEU A 210 -8.20 -11.45 -7.87
C LEU A 210 -6.88 -10.69 -7.63
N ARG A 211 -5.78 -11.25 -8.13
CA ARG A 211 -4.47 -10.62 -7.99
C ARG A 211 -4.24 -9.56 -9.07
N ALA A 212 -3.91 -8.35 -8.68
CA ALA A 212 -3.53 -7.27 -9.59
C ALA A 212 -2.03 -6.98 -9.49
N LYS A 213 -1.39 -6.75 -10.65
CA LYS A 213 -0.04 -6.20 -10.74
C LYS A 213 -0.12 -4.90 -11.51
N VAL A 214 0.21 -3.80 -10.85
CA VAL A 214 0.17 -2.45 -11.42
C VAL A 214 1.59 -1.94 -11.54
N VAL A 215 2.01 -1.59 -12.75
CA VAL A 215 3.40 -1.18 -13.01
C VAL A 215 3.41 0.14 -13.76
N GLN A 216 3.96 1.16 -13.13
CA GLN A 216 4.23 2.48 -13.72
C GLN A 216 3.02 3.20 -14.34
N ILE A 217 1.81 2.91 -13.86
CA ILE A 217 0.63 3.69 -14.27
C ILE A 217 0.76 5.11 -13.71
N PRO A 218 0.57 6.15 -14.53
CA PRO A 218 0.60 7.54 -14.06
C PRO A 218 -0.45 7.82 -12.97
N VAL A 219 -0.16 8.78 -12.09
CA VAL A 219 -1.06 9.21 -11.02
C VAL A 219 -1.42 8.09 -10.03
N THR A 220 -0.44 7.23 -9.72
CA THR A 220 -0.61 6.13 -8.77
C THR A 220 0.23 6.25 -7.50
N PHE A 221 0.93 7.37 -7.31
CA PHE A 221 1.65 7.63 -6.07
C PHE A 221 0.74 8.31 -5.03
N PRO A 222 0.85 7.96 -3.73
CA PRO A 222 1.59 6.81 -3.20
C PRO A 222 0.98 5.46 -3.62
N ALA A 223 1.83 4.43 -3.67
CA ALA A 223 1.37 3.08 -3.97
C ALA A 223 0.40 2.58 -2.90
N THR A 224 -0.67 1.90 -3.32
CA THR A 224 -1.61 1.25 -2.40
C THR A 224 -1.23 -0.21 -2.20
N ASP A 225 -1.43 -0.72 -0.99
CA ASP A 225 -1.29 -2.14 -0.71
C ASP A 225 -2.43 -2.91 -1.37
N LEU A 226 -2.07 -3.86 -2.23
CA LEU A 226 -3.03 -4.70 -2.94
C LEU A 226 -3.02 -6.11 -2.33
N GLU A 227 -4.17 -6.59 -1.92
CA GLU A 227 -4.30 -7.92 -1.34
C GLU A 227 -3.89 -8.99 -2.37
N GLY A 228 -2.76 -9.68 -2.11
CA GLY A 228 -2.17 -10.65 -3.02
C GLY A 228 -1.63 -10.09 -4.35
N GLY A 229 -1.50 -8.77 -4.47
CA GLY A 229 -0.99 -8.05 -5.63
C GLY A 229 0.29 -7.25 -5.34
N HIS A 230 0.74 -6.50 -6.35
CA HIS A 230 1.89 -5.60 -6.22
C HIS A 230 1.64 -4.32 -7.03
N MET A 231 2.08 -3.19 -6.48
CA MET A 231 2.05 -1.91 -7.18
C MET A 231 3.44 -1.26 -7.21
N LEU A 232 3.84 -0.83 -8.39
CA LEU A 232 4.93 0.10 -8.61
C LEU A 232 4.34 1.38 -9.18
N SER A 233 4.35 2.47 -8.41
CA SER A 233 3.82 3.76 -8.84
C SER A 233 4.55 4.31 -10.07
N GLY A 234 3.82 5.00 -10.92
CA GLY A 234 4.33 5.67 -12.11
C GLY A 234 4.62 7.14 -11.88
N LEU A 235 4.29 7.97 -12.89
CA LEU A 235 4.49 9.41 -12.85
C LEU A 235 3.89 10.04 -11.58
N GLY A 236 4.68 10.87 -10.91
CA GLY A 236 4.31 11.55 -9.68
C GLY A 236 5.05 11.03 -8.44
N VAL A 237 5.93 10.05 -8.59
CA VAL A 237 6.83 9.63 -7.51
C VAL A 237 7.86 10.75 -7.27
N PRO A 238 7.97 11.25 -6.04
CA PRO A 238 9.00 12.25 -5.72
C PRO A 238 10.40 11.64 -5.80
N ASP A 239 11.38 12.46 -6.14
CA ASP A 239 12.79 12.10 -6.03
C ASP A 239 13.23 12.02 -4.55
N MET A 240 14.48 11.64 -4.31
CA MET A 240 15.04 11.56 -2.94
C MET A 240 15.10 12.91 -2.22
N SER A 241 14.94 14.04 -2.93
CA SER A 241 14.83 15.37 -2.34
C SER A 241 13.38 15.82 -2.11
N GLY A 242 12.40 14.92 -2.33
CA GLY A 242 10.97 15.19 -2.17
C GLY A 242 10.35 15.99 -3.31
N ARG A 243 11.06 16.19 -4.43
CA ARG A 243 10.57 16.99 -5.55
C ARG A 243 9.88 16.10 -6.58
N ILE A 244 8.70 16.51 -7.02
CA ILE A 244 7.94 15.83 -8.07
C ILE A 244 8.21 16.53 -9.40
N GLY A 245 8.69 15.76 -10.39
CA GLY A 245 8.76 16.24 -11.77
C GLY A 245 9.82 17.30 -12.06
N LYS A 246 11.03 17.19 -11.50
CA LYS A 246 12.15 18.02 -11.94
C LYS A 246 12.61 17.56 -13.32
N PRO A 247 12.58 18.41 -14.35
CA PRO A 247 13.28 18.08 -15.60
C PRO A 247 14.78 17.99 -15.32
N PHE A 248 15.42 17.01 -15.91
CA PHE A 248 16.87 16.85 -15.91
C PHE A 248 17.52 17.97 -16.70
#